data_6f1dbf77c269a8b6b05a7735989af719
#
_entry.id   6f1dbf77c269a8b6b05a7735989af719
#
_cell.length_a   1.000
_cell.length_b   1.000
_cell.length_c   1.000
_cell.angle_alpha   90.00
_cell.angle_beta   90.00
_cell.angle_gamma   90.00
#
_symmetry.space_group_name_H-M   'P 1'
#
loop_
_entity.id
_entity.type
_entity.pdbx_description
1 polymer ?
#
loop_
_entity_poly.entity_id
_entity_poly.type
_entity_poly.pdbx_seq_one_letter_code
_entity_poly.pdbx_strand_id
1 'polypeptide(L)'
;MMQPILHLLGGIRFMSDKYDCLKLKSQLCFPLYACSKEIIRRYKPFLDRFDLTYTQYITMMALWENESMNVRELGLQLFLDSGTLTPVLKKLESKGYLERKRSREDERNLIVSVTEKGWKLREEALSIPDAMSSCVNLEPEEAEELYRLLYKVLGANAR
;
A
#
# COMPACT_ATOMS: atom_id res chain seq x y z
N MET A 1 24.64 -14.88 10.43
CA MET A 1 24.95 -15.92 9.40
C MET A 1 23.86 -15.85 8.33
N MET A 2 24.04 -14.94 7.36
CA MET A 2 23.09 -14.74 6.25
C MET A 2 23.32 -15.79 5.16
N GLN A 3 22.34 -16.62 4.87
CA GLN A 3 22.27 -17.51 3.71
C GLN A 3 20.90 -17.42 3.06
N PRO A 4 20.78 -17.76 1.80
CA PRO A 4 20.99 -16.96 0.60
C PRO A 4 19.70 -16.70 -0.17
N ILE A 5 19.46 -15.48 -0.50
CA ILE A 5 18.37 -14.95 -1.35
C ILE A 5 18.60 -15.27 -2.86
N LEU A 6 19.37 -16.29 -3.20
CA LEU A 6 19.96 -16.40 -4.56
C LEU A 6 19.15 -17.20 -5.59
N HIS A 7 17.95 -17.72 -5.28
CA HIS A 7 17.17 -18.52 -6.22
C HIS A 7 16.37 -17.73 -7.27
N LEU A 8 16.10 -16.44 -7.01
CA LEU A 8 15.38 -15.59 -7.97
C LEU A 8 16.28 -14.97 -9.05
N LEU A 9 17.63 -15.09 -8.95
CA LEU A 9 18.58 -14.40 -9.82
C LEU A 9 19.46 -15.33 -10.67
N GLY A 10 19.04 -16.56 -10.94
CA GLY A 10 19.69 -17.42 -11.95
C GLY A 10 21.13 -17.90 -11.61
N GLY A 11 21.55 -17.82 -10.35
CA GLY A 11 22.85 -18.33 -9.91
C GLY A 11 22.82 -19.82 -9.59
N ILE A 12 23.56 -20.63 -10.37
CA ILE A 12 23.77 -22.05 -10.09
C ILE A 12 24.48 -22.19 -8.73
N ARG A 13 23.75 -22.63 -7.71
CA ARG A 13 24.33 -23.04 -6.44
C ARG A 13 24.11 -24.54 -6.25
N PHE A 14 25.11 -25.25 -5.81
CA PHE A 14 25.01 -26.67 -5.43
C PHE A 14 23.92 -26.81 -4.38
N MET A 15 22.76 -27.30 -4.80
CA MET A 15 21.62 -27.62 -3.93
C MET A 15 21.90 -28.99 -3.31
N SER A 16 21.92 -29.06 -1.98
CA SER A 16 22.08 -30.32 -1.25
C SER A 16 20.84 -31.22 -1.40
N ASP A 17 19.68 -30.60 -1.69
CA ASP A 17 18.39 -31.25 -1.91
C ASP A 17 17.63 -30.55 -3.05
N LYS A 18 17.01 -31.33 -3.95
CA LYS A 18 16.17 -30.79 -5.05
C LYS A 18 14.97 -29.97 -4.55
N TYR A 19 14.58 -30.14 -3.29
CA TYR A 19 13.47 -29.40 -2.65
C TYR A 19 13.92 -28.13 -1.92
N ASP A 20 15.19 -27.79 -1.88
CA ASP A 20 15.69 -26.58 -1.21
C ASP A 20 15.04 -25.29 -1.74
N CYS A 21 14.69 -25.27 -3.03
CA CYS A 21 13.97 -24.16 -3.64
C CYS A 21 12.54 -23.97 -3.09
N LEU A 22 11.93 -24.98 -2.50
CA LEU A 22 10.57 -24.92 -1.95
C LEU A 22 10.55 -24.49 -0.47
N LYS A 23 11.70 -24.33 0.17
CA LYS A 23 11.78 -23.89 1.58
C LYS A 23 11.45 -22.40 1.67
N LEU A 24 10.62 -21.99 2.63
CA LEU A 24 10.24 -20.58 2.83
C LEU A 24 11.44 -19.65 2.96
N LYS A 25 12.50 -20.09 3.63
CA LYS A 25 13.76 -19.33 3.78
C LYS A 25 14.50 -19.06 2.47
N SER A 26 14.15 -19.80 1.40
CA SER A 26 14.72 -19.62 0.05
C SER A 26 13.88 -18.69 -0.82
N GLN A 27 12.73 -18.19 -0.33
CA GLN A 27 11.77 -17.39 -1.08
C GLN A 27 11.85 -15.93 -0.65
N LEU A 28 12.19 -15.02 -1.55
CA LEU A 28 12.15 -13.57 -1.29
C LEU A 28 10.73 -13.06 -1.05
N CYS A 29 9.74 -13.63 -1.75
CA CYS A 29 8.34 -13.23 -1.61
C CYS A 29 7.77 -13.46 -0.22
N PHE A 30 8.27 -14.44 0.53
CA PHE A 30 7.78 -14.72 1.89
C PHE A 30 8.08 -13.59 2.89
N PRO A 31 9.33 -13.10 3.07
CA PRO A 31 9.58 -11.95 3.94
C PRO A 31 8.83 -10.69 3.49
N LEU A 32 8.69 -10.42 2.18
CA LEU A 32 7.87 -9.31 1.69
C LEU A 32 6.41 -9.43 2.15
N TYR A 33 5.82 -10.60 1.99
CA TYR A 33 4.46 -10.89 2.46
C TYR A 33 4.34 -10.73 3.98
N ALA A 34 5.25 -11.32 4.74
CA ALA A 34 5.24 -11.26 6.20
C ALA A 34 5.41 -9.83 6.72
N CYS A 35 6.36 -9.08 6.17
CA CYS A 35 6.56 -7.66 6.50
C CYS A 35 5.33 -6.81 6.17
N SER A 36 4.74 -6.97 4.98
CA SER A 36 3.53 -6.24 4.59
C SER A 36 2.39 -6.49 5.57
N LYS A 37 2.12 -7.76 5.92
CA LYS A 37 1.08 -8.10 6.91
C LYS A 37 1.34 -7.48 8.28
N GLU A 38 2.60 -7.57 8.75
CA GLU A 38 2.96 -7.05 10.07
C GLU A 38 2.84 -5.52 10.12
N ILE A 39 3.29 -4.81 9.09
CA ILE A 39 3.14 -3.36 8.99
C ILE A 39 1.65 -2.98 9.02
N ILE A 40 0.81 -3.62 8.19
CA ILE A 40 -0.63 -3.36 8.15
C ILE A 40 -1.27 -3.62 9.53
N ARG A 41 -0.86 -4.67 10.23
CA ARG A 41 -1.32 -4.98 11.59
C ARG A 41 -1.00 -3.86 12.58
N ARG A 42 0.18 -3.23 12.46
CA ARG A 42 0.61 -2.12 13.32
C ARG A 42 -0.17 -0.84 13.07
N TYR A 43 -0.71 -0.62 11.86
CA TYR A 43 -1.61 0.49 11.59
C TYR A 43 -2.96 0.35 12.30
N LYS A 44 -3.42 -0.88 12.60
CA LYS A 44 -4.77 -1.14 13.08
C LYS A 44 -5.18 -0.29 14.30
N PRO A 45 -4.40 -0.17 15.41
CA PRO A 45 -4.80 0.63 16.57
C PRO A 45 -5.04 2.12 16.24
N PHE A 46 -4.31 2.66 15.26
CA PHE A 46 -4.45 4.05 14.83
C PHE A 46 -5.66 4.25 13.92
N LEU A 47 -5.98 3.27 13.06
CA LEU A 47 -7.05 3.34 12.10
C LEU A 47 -8.42 2.98 12.69
N ASP A 48 -8.47 2.14 13.73
CA ASP A 48 -9.71 1.72 14.38
C ASP A 48 -10.49 2.92 14.95
N ARG A 49 -9.83 3.95 15.43
CA ARG A 49 -10.48 5.18 15.92
C ARG A 49 -11.21 5.97 14.84
N PHE A 50 -10.89 5.75 13.56
CA PHE A 50 -11.58 6.32 12.40
C PHE A 50 -12.49 5.31 11.71
N ASP A 51 -12.56 4.08 12.26
CA ASP A 51 -13.24 2.95 11.62
C ASP A 51 -12.74 2.73 10.18
N LEU A 52 -11.41 2.80 9.97
CA LEU A 52 -10.79 2.61 8.67
C LEU A 52 -9.97 1.32 8.61
N THR A 53 -10.05 0.63 7.46
CA THR A 53 -9.04 -0.36 7.08
C THR A 53 -7.81 0.33 6.48
N TYR A 54 -6.68 -0.37 6.45
CA TYR A 54 -5.46 0.15 5.82
C TYR A 54 -5.68 0.55 4.35
N THR A 55 -6.39 -0.29 3.59
CA THR A 55 -6.70 0.01 2.18
C THR A 55 -7.56 1.28 2.04
N GLN A 56 -8.52 1.50 2.95
CA GLN A 56 -9.30 2.75 2.98
C GLN A 56 -8.43 3.96 3.30
N TYR A 57 -7.49 3.81 4.23
CA TYR A 57 -6.56 4.88 4.60
C TYR A 57 -5.64 5.29 3.45
N ILE A 58 -4.97 4.34 2.79
CA ILE A 58 -4.12 4.66 1.63
C ILE A 58 -4.93 5.22 0.44
N THR A 59 -6.20 4.82 0.30
CA THR A 59 -7.10 5.42 -0.69
C THR A 59 -7.36 6.89 -0.37
N MET A 60 -7.60 7.23 0.90
CA MET A 60 -7.74 8.63 1.33
C MET A 60 -6.43 9.40 1.15
N MET A 61 -5.27 8.80 1.45
CA MET A 61 -3.96 9.45 1.22
C MET A 61 -3.78 9.86 -0.24
N ALA A 62 -4.03 8.95 -1.20
CA ALA A 62 -3.94 9.26 -2.62
C ALA A 62 -4.92 10.38 -3.04
N LEU A 63 -6.12 10.41 -2.47
CA LEU A 63 -7.10 11.45 -2.74
C LEU A 63 -6.74 12.78 -2.06
N TRP A 64 -6.10 12.79 -0.89
CA TRP A 64 -5.62 14.03 -0.26
C TRP A 64 -4.48 14.70 -1.03
N GLU A 65 -3.70 13.95 -1.80
CA GLU A 65 -2.66 14.47 -2.68
C GLU A 65 -3.24 15.11 -3.95
N ASN A 66 -4.33 14.54 -4.49
CA ASN A 66 -4.84 14.87 -5.82
C ASN A 66 -6.22 15.54 -5.80
N GLU A 67 -6.85 15.73 -4.61
CA GLU A 67 -8.19 16.30 -4.39
C GLU A 67 -9.32 15.50 -5.05
N SER A 68 -9.17 15.16 -6.31
CA SER A 68 -10.06 14.28 -7.06
C SER A 68 -9.29 13.46 -8.10
N MET A 69 -9.76 12.26 -8.38
CA MET A 69 -9.14 11.33 -9.32
C MET A 69 -10.18 10.51 -10.07
N ASN A 70 -9.80 10.09 -11.26
CA ASN A 70 -10.49 8.99 -11.94
C ASN A 70 -10.23 7.67 -11.19
N VAL A 71 -11.26 6.84 -11.06
CA VAL A 71 -11.15 5.53 -10.35
C VAL A 71 -10.07 4.63 -10.95
N ARG A 72 -9.88 4.66 -12.27
CA ARG A 72 -8.85 3.88 -12.94
C ARG A 72 -7.44 4.33 -12.55
N GLU A 73 -7.20 5.64 -12.53
CA GLU A 73 -5.92 6.24 -12.14
C GLU A 73 -5.61 5.94 -10.67
N LEU A 74 -6.61 6.08 -9.80
CA LEU A 74 -6.52 5.74 -8.40
C LEU A 74 -6.15 4.25 -8.19
N GLY A 75 -6.76 3.35 -8.98
CA GLY A 75 -6.41 1.93 -8.96
C GLY A 75 -4.96 1.67 -9.37
N LEU A 76 -4.49 2.34 -10.43
CA LEU A 76 -3.10 2.24 -10.88
C LEU A 76 -2.12 2.75 -9.81
N GLN A 77 -2.40 3.90 -9.19
CA GLN A 77 -1.56 4.47 -8.14
C GLN A 77 -1.47 3.57 -6.91
N LEU A 78 -2.57 2.91 -6.53
CA LEU A 78 -2.64 2.04 -5.37
C LEU A 78 -2.29 0.56 -5.65
N PHE A 79 -1.99 0.21 -6.90
CA PHE A 79 -1.80 -1.18 -7.34
C PHE A 79 -3.01 -2.06 -7.01
N LEU A 80 -4.24 -1.51 -7.14
CA LEU A 80 -5.50 -2.19 -6.87
C LEU A 80 -6.32 -2.37 -8.15
N ASP A 81 -6.87 -3.56 -8.31
CA ASP A 81 -7.88 -3.81 -9.35
C ASP A 81 -9.24 -3.19 -8.99
N SER A 82 -10.10 -3.06 -10.01
CA SER A 82 -11.43 -2.44 -9.84
C SER A 82 -12.35 -3.25 -8.92
N GLY A 83 -12.19 -4.58 -8.85
CA GLY A 83 -12.96 -5.44 -7.97
C GLY A 83 -12.66 -5.16 -6.50
N THR A 84 -11.38 -4.93 -6.18
CA THR A 84 -10.91 -4.55 -4.84
C THR A 84 -11.26 -3.10 -4.50
N LEU A 85 -11.06 -2.17 -5.44
CA LEU A 85 -11.22 -0.74 -5.17
C LEU A 85 -12.69 -0.32 -5.03
N THR A 86 -13.59 -0.91 -5.82
CA THR A 86 -15.03 -0.55 -5.81
C THR A 86 -15.69 -0.70 -4.41
N PRO A 87 -15.53 -1.81 -3.67
CA PRO A 87 -16.05 -1.91 -2.31
C PRO A 87 -15.43 -0.91 -1.33
N VAL A 88 -14.13 -0.62 -1.48
CA VAL A 88 -13.41 0.38 -0.67
C VAL A 88 -14.05 1.76 -0.84
N LEU A 89 -14.24 2.20 -2.09
CA LEU A 89 -14.84 3.49 -2.40
C LEU A 89 -16.29 3.59 -1.90
N LYS A 90 -17.10 2.52 -2.07
CA LYS A 90 -18.47 2.48 -1.54
C LYS A 90 -18.51 2.67 -0.02
N LYS A 91 -17.58 2.04 0.69
CA LYS A 91 -17.49 2.18 2.16
C LYS A 91 -17.06 3.58 2.58
N LEU A 92 -16.07 4.18 1.93
CA LEU A 92 -15.63 5.54 2.21
C LEU A 92 -16.72 6.57 1.90
N GLU A 93 -17.46 6.37 0.80
CA GLU A 93 -18.62 7.20 0.44
C GLU A 93 -19.74 7.08 1.50
N SER A 94 -20.09 5.86 1.94
CA SER A 94 -21.09 5.65 2.99
C SER A 94 -20.72 6.28 4.33
N LYS A 95 -19.42 6.47 4.59
CA LYS A 95 -18.88 7.22 5.74
C LYS A 95 -18.86 8.74 5.51
N GLY A 96 -19.13 9.17 4.29
CA GLY A 96 -19.14 10.57 3.89
C GLY A 96 -17.76 11.20 3.73
N TYR A 97 -16.69 10.42 3.57
CA TYR A 97 -15.32 10.93 3.39
C TYR A 97 -15.01 11.32 1.94
N LEU A 98 -15.69 10.70 0.99
CA LEU A 98 -15.59 11.00 -0.44
C LEU A 98 -16.97 10.99 -1.09
N GLU A 99 -17.04 11.52 -2.30
CA GLU A 99 -18.18 11.39 -3.20
C GLU A 99 -17.72 10.82 -4.54
N ARG A 100 -18.63 10.16 -5.25
CA ARG A 100 -18.38 9.59 -6.56
C ARG A 100 -19.38 10.16 -7.56
N LYS A 101 -18.88 10.78 -8.63
CA LYS A 101 -19.71 11.37 -9.69
C LYS A 101 -19.21 10.87 -11.05
N ARG A 102 -20.14 10.67 -11.98
CA ARG A 102 -19.77 10.42 -13.37
C ARG A 102 -19.19 11.71 -13.96
N SER A 103 -18.14 11.55 -14.76
CA SER A 103 -17.58 12.71 -15.49
C SER A 103 -18.64 13.28 -16.42
N ARG A 104 -18.67 14.62 -16.52
CA ARG A 104 -19.54 15.32 -17.49
C ARG A 104 -19.05 15.17 -18.93
N GLU A 105 -17.75 14.94 -19.10
CA GLU A 105 -17.11 14.82 -20.43
C GLU A 105 -17.20 13.39 -20.97
N ASP A 106 -17.13 12.38 -20.10
CA ASP A 106 -17.28 10.96 -20.46
C ASP A 106 -17.96 10.21 -19.32
N GLU A 107 -19.24 9.87 -19.49
CA GLU A 107 -20.05 9.15 -18.48
C GLU A 107 -19.50 7.77 -18.10
N ARG A 108 -18.58 7.21 -18.89
CA ARG A 108 -17.88 5.97 -18.56
C ARG A 108 -16.84 6.15 -17.47
N ASN A 109 -16.41 7.38 -17.23
CA ASN A 109 -15.42 7.73 -16.22
C ASN A 109 -16.10 8.12 -14.91
N LEU A 110 -15.73 7.43 -13.84
CA LEU A 110 -16.16 7.73 -12.49
C LEU A 110 -15.06 8.53 -11.79
N ILE A 111 -15.38 9.74 -11.36
CA ILE A 111 -14.49 10.63 -10.61
C ILE A 111 -14.82 10.50 -9.13
N VAL A 112 -13.79 10.41 -8.32
CA VAL A 112 -13.84 10.38 -6.86
C VAL A 112 -13.25 11.68 -6.34
N SER A 113 -13.96 12.36 -5.46
CA SER A 113 -13.53 13.63 -4.86
C SER A 113 -13.63 13.59 -3.35
N VAL A 114 -12.73 14.26 -2.65
CA VAL A 114 -12.73 14.36 -1.19
C VAL A 114 -13.84 15.34 -0.75
N THR A 115 -14.60 14.95 0.28
CA THR A 115 -15.60 15.83 0.91
C THR A 115 -14.98 16.70 1.99
N GLU A 116 -15.73 17.68 2.51
CA GLU A 116 -15.31 18.48 3.69
C GLU A 116 -14.99 17.57 4.89
N LYS A 117 -15.78 16.51 5.12
CA LYS A 117 -15.51 15.52 6.17
C LYS A 117 -14.23 14.74 5.90
N GLY A 118 -13.96 14.42 4.64
CA GLY A 118 -12.72 13.76 4.23
C GLY A 118 -11.49 14.62 4.47
N TRP A 119 -11.60 15.94 4.28
CA TRP A 119 -10.53 16.90 4.59
C TRP A 119 -10.29 17.05 6.09
N LYS A 120 -11.36 17.06 6.93
CA LYS A 120 -11.21 17.03 8.39
C LYS A 120 -10.50 15.78 8.87
N LEU A 121 -10.82 14.62 8.29
CA LEU A 121 -10.11 13.36 8.57
C LEU A 121 -8.60 13.46 8.29
N ARG A 122 -8.19 14.18 7.25
CA ARG A 122 -6.77 14.41 6.94
C ARG A 122 -6.03 15.04 8.11
N GLU A 123 -6.59 16.09 8.70
CA GLU A 123 -5.99 16.79 9.85
C GLU A 123 -5.85 15.85 11.07
N GLU A 124 -6.86 15.03 11.31
CA GLU A 124 -6.83 14.08 12.42
C GLU A 124 -5.83 12.91 12.19
N ALA A 125 -5.55 12.60 10.94
CA ALA A 125 -4.63 11.53 10.53
C ALA A 125 -3.15 11.93 10.55
N LEU A 126 -2.80 13.22 10.73
CA LEU A 126 -1.42 13.73 10.72
C LEU A 126 -0.51 13.02 11.72
N SER A 127 -1.04 12.54 12.84
CA SER A 127 -0.26 11.83 13.86
C SER A 127 0.09 10.38 13.50
N ILE A 128 -0.53 9.80 12.47
CA ILE A 128 -0.33 8.38 12.13
C ILE A 128 1.07 8.09 11.59
N PRO A 129 1.62 8.87 10.62
CA PRO A 129 2.97 8.62 10.10
C PRO A 129 4.04 8.65 11.18
N ASP A 130 4.00 9.62 12.08
CA ASP A 130 4.98 9.74 13.18
C ASP A 130 4.91 8.55 14.13
N ALA A 131 3.69 8.13 14.49
CA ALA A 131 3.49 6.95 15.33
C ALA A 131 3.97 5.67 14.65
N MET A 132 3.87 5.58 13.34
CA MET A 132 4.32 4.43 12.57
C MET A 132 5.84 4.42 12.34
N SER A 133 6.52 5.56 12.28
CA SER A 133 7.97 5.64 12.10
C SER A 133 8.71 4.88 13.22
N SER A 134 8.22 4.99 14.46
CA SER A 134 8.77 4.27 15.61
C SER A 134 8.54 2.75 15.58
N CYS A 135 7.67 2.27 14.70
CA CYS A 135 7.34 0.84 14.57
C CYS A 135 8.29 0.09 13.62
N VAL A 136 9.10 0.80 12.82
CA VAL A 136 10.04 0.22 11.87
C VAL A 136 11.45 0.50 12.39
N ASN A 137 12.13 -0.56 12.86
CA ASN A 137 13.48 -0.45 13.41
C ASN A 137 14.52 -0.52 12.28
N LEU A 138 14.65 0.58 11.54
CA LEU A 138 15.63 0.78 10.46
C LEU A 138 16.30 2.14 10.67
N GLU A 139 17.60 2.21 10.40
CA GLU A 139 18.29 3.48 10.25
C GLU A 139 17.80 4.20 8.98
N PRO A 140 17.90 5.55 8.90
CA PRO A 140 17.42 6.31 7.75
C PRO A 140 17.92 5.79 6.41
N GLU A 141 19.20 5.47 6.30
CA GLU A 141 19.84 4.97 5.09
C GLU A 141 19.31 3.58 4.69
N GLU A 142 19.03 2.73 5.67
CA GLU A 142 18.42 1.41 5.45
C GLU A 142 16.97 1.55 4.95
N ALA A 143 16.23 2.51 5.49
CA ALA A 143 14.86 2.80 5.08
C ALA A 143 14.81 3.31 3.64
N GLU A 144 15.71 4.22 3.25
CA GLU A 144 15.83 4.73 1.87
C GLU A 144 16.18 3.61 0.89
N GLU A 145 17.14 2.77 1.23
CA GLU A 145 17.55 1.66 0.36
C GLU A 145 16.42 0.62 0.22
N LEU A 146 15.72 0.28 1.31
CA LEU A 146 14.57 -0.62 1.27
C LEU A 146 13.46 -0.03 0.38
N TYR A 147 13.14 1.25 0.53
CA TYR A 147 12.16 1.96 -0.29
C TYR A 147 12.51 1.85 -1.77
N ARG A 148 13.75 2.18 -2.14
CA ARG A 148 14.25 2.10 -3.52
C ARG A 148 14.14 0.68 -4.10
N LEU A 149 14.50 -0.34 -3.30
CA LEU A 149 14.44 -1.74 -3.73
C LEU A 149 13.00 -2.23 -3.91
N LEU A 150 12.09 -1.85 -3.03
CA LEU A 150 10.67 -2.20 -3.13
C LEU A 150 10.05 -1.61 -4.41
N TYR A 151 10.30 -0.34 -4.72
CA TYR A 151 9.80 0.28 -5.96
C TYR A 151 10.45 -0.33 -7.21
N LYS A 152 11.71 -0.75 -7.15
CA LYS A 152 12.34 -1.51 -8.24
C LYS A 152 11.64 -2.85 -8.47
N VAL A 153 11.25 -3.57 -7.42
CA VAL A 153 10.48 -4.82 -7.52
C VAL A 153 9.08 -4.58 -8.10
N LEU A 154 8.43 -3.47 -7.74
CA LEU A 154 7.14 -3.07 -8.29
C LEU A 154 7.21 -2.65 -9.77
N GLY A 155 8.39 -2.52 -10.36
CA GLY A 155 8.58 -2.01 -11.73
C GLY A 155 8.30 -0.52 -11.86
N ALA A 156 8.21 0.21 -10.74
CA ALA A 156 8.04 1.66 -10.68
C ALA A 156 9.37 2.32 -10.29
N ASN A 157 9.73 3.41 -10.96
CA ASN A 157 10.81 4.26 -10.48
C ASN A 157 10.32 4.96 -9.21
N ALA A 158 11.15 4.94 -8.15
CA ALA A 158 10.91 5.77 -6.98
C ALA A 158 10.82 7.23 -7.46
N ARG A 159 9.67 7.86 -7.23
CA ARG A 159 9.43 9.27 -7.58
C ARG A 159 9.88 10.17 -6.46
#